data_41636111032b1e1cd88fae6d9ded91ee
#
_entry.id   41636111032b1e1cd88fae6d9ded91ee
#
_cell.length_a   1.000
_cell.length_b   1.000
_cell.length_c   1.000
_cell.angle_alpha   90.00
_cell.angle_beta   90.00
_cell.angle_gamma   90.00
#
_symmetry.space_group_name_H-M   'P 1'
#
loop_
_entity.id
_entity.type
_entity.pdbx_description
1 polymer ?
#
loop_
_entity_poly.entity_id
_entity_poly.type
_entity_poly.pdbx_seq_one_letter_code
_entity_poly.pdbx_strand_id
1 'polypeptide(L)'
;MWFFFRYAGLRPEEAADLCLKNCTLPEAGWGQIILERARPQANKRWTNSGETHESRSLKHRAKKETREIPIPPVLVAILREHIDAYGTEDDGRLFRTTKGGSYSSSACSYVWQEARALVFTDEQVRSPLAARPYDLRHAALSLWLNAGVPATEVAKRAGHSVEVLHRVYAKCMEGQQERTNGKISSALDD
;
A
#
# COMPACT_ATOMS: atom_id res chain seq x y z
N MET A 1 0.95 -4.83 -8.60
CA MET A 1 0.36 -3.65 -7.92
C MET A 1 -0.13 -3.92 -6.50
N TRP A 2 -0.85 -5.00 -6.19
CA TRP A 2 -1.42 -5.27 -4.86
C TRP A 2 -0.39 -5.55 -3.76
N PHE A 3 0.81 -6.00 -4.11
CA PHE A 3 1.92 -6.18 -3.17
C PHE A 3 2.24 -4.91 -2.38
N PHE A 4 2.06 -3.74 -2.99
CA PHE A 4 2.25 -2.46 -2.29
C PHE A 4 1.28 -2.26 -1.14
N PHE A 5 0.03 -2.72 -1.28
CA PHE A 5 -0.95 -2.62 -0.21
C PHE A 5 -0.53 -3.48 0.98
N ARG A 6 -0.03 -4.70 0.70
CA ARG A 6 0.39 -5.67 1.71
C ARG A 6 1.72 -5.32 2.38
N TYR A 7 2.71 -4.88 1.60
CA TYR A 7 4.08 -4.74 2.10
C TYR A 7 4.51 -3.30 2.38
N ALA A 8 3.89 -2.32 1.74
CA ALA A 8 4.20 -0.90 1.90
C ALA A 8 3.01 -0.08 2.42
N GLY A 9 1.83 -0.68 2.55
CA GLY A 9 0.64 0.02 3.00
C GLY A 9 0.24 1.19 2.10
N LEU A 10 0.48 1.14 0.78
CA LEU A 10 0.10 2.20 -0.14
C LEU A 10 -1.40 2.25 -0.38
N ARG A 11 -1.88 3.42 -0.81
CA ARG A 11 -3.19 3.56 -1.42
C ARG A 11 -3.14 3.16 -2.90
N PRO A 12 -4.27 2.74 -3.51
CA PRO A 12 -4.31 2.37 -4.93
C PRO A 12 -3.82 3.47 -5.85
N GLU A 13 -4.23 4.70 -5.60
CA GLU A 13 -3.86 5.87 -6.37
C GLU A 13 -2.37 6.26 -6.24
N GLU A 14 -1.75 5.93 -5.10
CA GLU A 14 -0.32 6.11 -4.86
C GLU A 14 0.50 5.07 -5.65
N ALA A 15 0.06 3.81 -5.62
CA ALA A 15 0.68 2.74 -6.40
C ALA A 15 0.53 2.97 -7.92
N ALA A 16 -0.59 3.54 -8.37
CA ALA A 16 -0.84 3.81 -9.79
C ALA A 16 0.06 4.91 -10.39
N ASP A 17 0.55 5.85 -9.57
CA ASP A 17 1.45 6.94 -10.02
C ASP A 17 2.94 6.64 -9.77
N LEU A 18 3.26 5.46 -9.22
CA LEU A 18 4.63 5.14 -8.84
C LEU A 18 5.52 4.92 -10.07
N CYS A 19 6.61 5.69 -10.12
CA CYS A 19 7.62 5.63 -11.17
C CYS A 19 8.90 4.96 -10.65
N LEU A 20 9.70 4.40 -11.55
CA LEU A 20 10.99 3.79 -11.23
C LEU A 20 11.93 4.75 -10.50
N LYS A 21 11.99 6.02 -10.92
CA LYS A 21 12.81 7.07 -10.28
C LYS A 21 12.50 7.29 -8.80
N ASN A 22 11.32 6.88 -8.35
CA ASN A 22 10.87 7.01 -6.97
C ASN A 22 11.25 5.80 -6.09
N CYS A 23 11.90 4.79 -6.67
CA CYS A 23 12.23 3.53 -6.03
C CYS A 23 13.74 3.35 -5.87
N THR A 24 14.20 3.11 -4.65
CA THR A 24 15.55 2.61 -4.37
C THR A 24 15.44 1.11 -4.11
N LEU A 25 15.99 0.31 -5.02
CA LEU A 25 15.85 -1.17 -5.05
C LEU A 25 17.22 -1.84 -4.96
N PRO A 26 17.84 -1.94 -3.76
CA PRO A 26 19.15 -2.58 -3.59
C PRO A 26 19.09 -4.08 -3.92
N GLU A 27 20.25 -4.69 -4.16
CA GLU A 27 20.36 -6.15 -4.39
C GLU A 27 19.99 -6.95 -3.14
N ALA A 28 20.28 -6.42 -1.97
CA ALA A 28 19.95 -7.03 -0.68
C ALA A 28 19.50 -5.98 0.34
N GLY A 29 18.66 -6.39 1.27
CA GLY A 29 18.19 -5.53 2.36
C GLY A 29 16.92 -4.74 2.03
N TRP A 30 16.66 -3.73 2.83
CA TRP A 30 15.51 -2.84 2.69
C TRP A 30 15.72 -1.82 1.58
N GLY A 31 14.67 -1.63 0.78
CA GLY A 31 14.59 -0.55 -0.19
C GLY A 31 13.76 0.62 0.33
N GLN A 32 13.50 1.58 -0.55
CA GLN A 32 12.74 2.79 -0.24
C GLN A 32 11.86 3.21 -1.42
N ILE A 33 10.69 3.73 -1.11
CA ILE A 33 9.82 4.43 -2.06
C ILE A 33 9.64 5.86 -1.58
N ILE A 34 9.77 6.82 -2.50
CA ILE A 34 9.47 8.23 -2.25
C ILE A 34 8.21 8.59 -3.04
N LEU A 35 7.09 8.74 -2.35
CA LEU A 35 5.84 9.18 -2.96
C LEU A 35 5.80 10.70 -3.05
N GLU A 36 5.63 11.21 -4.26
CA GLU A 36 5.50 12.64 -4.56
C GLU A 36 4.06 13.00 -4.91
N ARG A 37 3.35 12.07 -5.53
CA ARG A 37 2.04 12.28 -6.14
C ARG A 37 1.17 11.02 -6.01
N ALA A 38 -0.10 11.18 -6.39
CA ALA A 38 -1.05 10.09 -6.48
C ALA A 38 -1.91 10.30 -7.75
N ARG A 39 -2.39 9.20 -8.34
CA ARG A 39 -3.17 9.21 -9.59
C ARG A 39 -4.55 8.58 -9.37
N PRO A 40 -5.47 9.30 -8.69
CA PRO A 40 -6.81 8.80 -8.46
C PRO A 40 -7.58 8.66 -9.77
N GLN A 41 -8.41 7.62 -9.84
CA GLN A 41 -9.40 7.49 -10.90
C GLN A 41 -10.54 8.47 -10.65
N ALA A 42 -10.92 9.23 -11.67
CA ALA A 42 -12.04 10.16 -11.65
C ALA A 42 -12.85 10.07 -12.95
N ASN A 43 -14.06 10.61 -12.95
CA ASN A 43 -14.80 10.77 -14.20
C ASN A 43 -14.13 11.87 -15.04
N LYS A 44 -14.01 11.66 -16.35
CA LYS A 44 -13.42 12.61 -17.31
C LYS A 44 -13.99 14.03 -17.20
N ARG A 45 -15.25 14.16 -16.79
CA ARG A 45 -15.92 15.47 -16.58
C ARG A 45 -15.37 16.25 -15.39
N TRP A 46 -14.66 15.60 -14.47
CA TRP A 46 -14.14 16.18 -13.24
C TRP A 46 -12.60 16.28 -13.21
N THR A 47 -11.95 16.02 -14.36
CA THR A 47 -10.51 16.17 -14.51
C THR A 47 -10.21 17.36 -15.43
N ASN A 48 -9.13 18.07 -15.16
CA ASN A 48 -8.69 19.20 -15.98
C ASN A 48 -8.15 18.75 -17.34
N SER A 49 -7.59 17.53 -17.39
CA SER A 49 -7.01 16.92 -18.60
C SER A 49 -8.04 16.23 -19.50
N GLY A 50 -9.27 15.99 -19.01
CA GLY A 50 -10.25 15.13 -19.69
C GLY A 50 -9.93 13.63 -19.62
N GLU A 51 -8.85 13.25 -18.91
CA GLU A 51 -8.46 11.87 -18.72
C GLU A 51 -9.12 11.26 -17.46
N THR A 52 -9.28 9.93 -17.45
CA THR A 52 -9.86 9.22 -16.29
C THR A 52 -8.92 9.14 -15.09
N HIS A 53 -7.65 9.47 -15.28
CA HIS A 53 -6.63 9.46 -14.23
C HIS A 53 -5.78 10.72 -14.37
N GLU A 54 -5.70 11.48 -13.30
CA GLU A 54 -4.92 12.70 -13.26
C GLU A 54 -4.01 12.68 -12.04
N SER A 55 -2.71 12.99 -12.26
CA SER A 55 -1.75 13.03 -11.18
C SER A 55 -1.96 14.26 -10.29
N ARG A 56 -2.07 14.06 -8.99
CA ARG A 56 -2.36 15.09 -7.98
C ARG A 56 -1.40 14.98 -6.79
N SER A 57 -1.31 16.04 -5.98
CA SER A 57 -0.58 16.00 -4.72
C SER A 57 -1.12 14.90 -3.79
N LEU A 58 -0.28 14.42 -2.88
CA LEU A 58 -0.67 13.45 -1.88
C LEU A 58 -1.81 14.00 -1.00
N LYS A 59 -2.74 13.11 -0.65
CA LYS A 59 -3.91 13.45 0.16
C LYS A 59 -3.48 13.92 1.56
N HIS A 60 -4.07 15.02 2.03
CA HIS A 60 -3.80 15.63 3.35
C HIS A 60 -2.33 16.05 3.58
N ARG A 61 -1.64 16.45 2.51
CA ARG A 61 -0.28 16.97 2.58
C ARG A 61 -0.16 18.29 1.84
N ALA A 62 0.82 19.09 2.25
CA ALA A 62 1.14 20.34 1.58
C ALA A 62 1.57 20.05 0.12
N LYS A 63 1.38 21.03 -0.75
CA LYS A 63 1.83 20.94 -2.15
C LYS A 63 3.33 20.73 -2.18
N LYS A 64 3.78 19.69 -2.91
CA LYS A 64 5.19 19.24 -3.01
C LYS A 64 5.74 18.47 -1.79
N GLU A 65 4.94 18.22 -0.76
CA GLU A 65 5.38 17.34 0.33
C GLU A 65 5.45 15.89 -0.15
N THR A 66 6.56 15.22 0.18
CA THR A 66 6.81 13.82 -0.17
C THR A 66 6.56 12.90 1.02
N ARG A 67 6.45 11.60 0.76
CA ARG A 67 6.39 10.57 1.79
C ARG A 67 7.37 9.45 1.49
N GLU A 68 8.32 9.27 2.37
CA GLU A 68 9.29 8.18 2.31
C GLU A 68 8.73 6.94 3.01
N ILE A 69 8.83 5.80 2.34
CA ILE A 69 8.32 4.52 2.82
C ILE A 69 9.41 3.47 2.64
N PRO A 70 10.02 2.98 3.72
CA PRO A 70 10.88 1.81 3.66
C PRO A 70 10.08 0.59 3.19
N ILE A 71 10.65 -0.18 2.27
CA ILE A 71 10.02 -1.40 1.74
C ILE A 71 10.89 -2.62 2.05
N PRO A 72 10.25 -3.74 2.46
CA PRO A 72 10.99 -4.94 2.86
C PRO A 72 11.65 -5.63 1.65
N PRO A 73 12.69 -6.45 1.89
CA PRO A 73 13.44 -7.15 0.83
C PRO A 73 12.54 -7.96 -0.12
N VAL A 74 11.49 -8.57 0.39
CA VAL A 74 10.52 -9.32 -0.42
C VAL A 74 9.83 -8.43 -1.47
N LEU A 75 9.48 -7.19 -1.13
CA LEU A 75 8.88 -6.26 -2.09
C LEU A 75 9.93 -5.73 -3.07
N VAL A 76 11.17 -5.52 -2.61
CA VAL A 76 12.30 -5.14 -3.48
C VAL A 76 12.51 -6.19 -4.58
N ALA A 77 12.57 -7.48 -4.20
CA ALA A 77 12.72 -8.58 -5.15
C ALA A 77 11.58 -8.63 -6.17
N ILE A 78 10.32 -8.58 -5.71
CA ILE A 78 9.14 -8.55 -6.60
C ILE A 78 9.19 -7.38 -7.58
N LEU A 79 9.64 -6.21 -7.14
CA LEU A 79 9.74 -5.03 -8.02
C LEU A 79 10.85 -5.18 -9.05
N ARG A 80 12.01 -5.70 -8.66
CA ARG A 80 13.10 -5.98 -9.60
C ARG A 80 12.65 -6.97 -10.68
N GLU A 81 12.07 -8.10 -10.29
CA GLU A 81 11.51 -9.08 -11.24
C GLU A 81 10.44 -8.47 -12.15
N HIS A 82 9.57 -7.62 -11.62
CA HIS A 82 8.55 -6.93 -12.41
C HIS A 82 9.16 -5.98 -13.44
N ILE A 83 10.17 -5.20 -13.05
CA ILE A 83 10.86 -4.26 -13.93
C ILE A 83 11.64 -5.01 -15.02
N ASP A 84 12.31 -6.09 -14.66
CA ASP A 84 13.07 -6.93 -15.60
C ASP A 84 12.14 -7.60 -16.63
N ALA A 85 10.96 -8.04 -16.20
CA ALA A 85 10.01 -8.73 -17.08
C ALA A 85 9.18 -7.80 -17.97
N TYR A 86 8.83 -6.61 -17.47
CA TYR A 86 7.82 -5.74 -18.13
C TYR A 86 8.34 -4.34 -18.45
N GLY A 87 9.49 -3.92 -17.90
CA GLY A 87 9.98 -2.55 -18.04
C GLY A 87 9.09 -1.51 -17.35
N THR A 88 9.12 -0.31 -17.89
CA THR A 88 8.30 0.84 -17.44
C THR A 88 7.57 1.47 -18.61
N GLU A 89 6.59 2.33 -18.34
CA GLU A 89 6.01 3.26 -19.32
C GLU A 89 7.03 4.31 -19.76
N ASP A 90 6.75 5.02 -20.86
CA ASP A 90 7.57 6.13 -21.35
C ASP A 90 7.74 7.26 -20.33
N ASP A 91 6.73 7.46 -19.47
CA ASP A 91 6.77 8.41 -18.35
C ASP A 91 7.42 7.85 -17.08
N GLY A 92 7.95 6.64 -17.14
CA GLY A 92 8.65 5.94 -16.06
C GLY A 92 7.75 5.22 -15.05
N ARG A 93 6.41 5.18 -15.23
CA ARG A 93 5.50 4.44 -14.34
C ARG A 93 5.73 2.94 -14.40
N LEU A 94 5.64 2.29 -13.24
CA LEU A 94 5.86 0.85 -13.12
C LEU A 94 4.68 0.00 -13.61
N PHE A 95 3.45 0.52 -13.57
CA PHE A 95 2.25 -0.26 -13.88
C PHE A 95 1.45 0.33 -15.02
N ARG A 96 1.23 -0.50 -16.03
CA ARG A 96 0.49 -0.16 -17.24
C ARG A 96 -0.42 -1.31 -17.67
N THR A 97 -1.43 -0.99 -18.42
CA THR A 97 -2.18 -1.99 -19.19
C THR A 97 -1.37 -2.41 -20.43
N THR A 98 -1.73 -3.53 -21.05
CA THR A 98 -1.08 -4.00 -22.30
C THR A 98 -1.19 -3.01 -23.46
N LYS A 99 -2.09 -2.02 -23.36
CA LYS A 99 -2.31 -0.95 -24.35
C LYS A 99 -1.65 0.37 -23.95
N GLY A 100 -0.79 0.38 -22.92
CA GLY A 100 -0.20 1.58 -22.35
C GLY A 100 -1.24 2.48 -21.70
N GLY A 101 -1.49 2.48 -20.47
CA GLY A 101 -2.48 3.30 -19.78
C GLY A 101 -2.68 2.87 -18.34
N SER A 102 -3.48 3.62 -17.61
CA SER A 102 -3.77 3.30 -16.21
C SER A 102 -4.79 2.18 -16.09
N TYR A 103 -4.63 1.33 -15.08
CA TYR A 103 -5.62 0.32 -14.74
C TYR A 103 -6.89 0.95 -14.18
N SER A 104 -8.05 0.51 -14.64
CA SER A 104 -9.32 0.87 -14.02
C SER A 104 -9.51 0.08 -12.71
N SER A 105 -10.24 0.67 -11.76
CA SER A 105 -10.58 -0.02 -10.50
C SER A 105 -11.42 -1.28 -10.74
N SER A 106 -12.27 -1.29 -11.78
CA SER A 106 -13.04 -2.47 -12.17
C SER A 106 -12.17 -3.60 -12.68
N ALA A 107 -11.18 -3.32 -13.53
CA ALA A 107 -10.23 -4.33 -14.00
C ALA A 107 -9.42 -4.93 -12.83
N CYS A 108 -8.92 -4.07 -11.91
CA CYS A 108 -8.24 -4.53 -10.71
C CYS A 108 -9.14 -5.41 -9.84
N SER A 109 -10.41 -5.04 -9.67
CA SER A 109 -11.36 -5.81 -8.87
C SER A 109 -11.70 -7.15 -9.51
N TYR A 110 -11.83 -7.20 -10.83
CA TYR A 110 -12.09 -8.45 -11.55
C TYR A 110 -10.95 -9.46 -11.33
N VAL A 111 -9.72 -9.08 -11.66
CA VAL A 111 -8.55 -9.97 -11.44
C VAL A 111 -8.38 -10.35 -9.97
N TRP A 112 -8.75 -9.46 -9.04
CA TRP A 112 -8.74 -9.77 -7.62
C TRP A 112 -9.73 -10.88 -7.24
N GLN A 113 -10.95 -10.85 -7.79
CA GLN A 113 -11.94 -11.90 -7.54
C GLN A 113 -11.50 -13.25 -8.12
N GLU A 114 -10.91 -13.27 -9.31
CA GLU A 114 -10.32 -14.48 -9.89
C GLU A 114 -9.20 -15.04 -8.98
N ALA A 115 -8.27 -14.19 -8.53
CA ALA A 115 -7.22 -14.60 -7.61
C ALA A 115 -7.76 -15.15 -6.27
N ARG A 116 -8.84 -14.56 -5.74
CA ARG A 116 -9.51 -15.08 -4.53
C ARG A 116 -10.08 -16.48 -4.76
N ALA A 117 -10.72 -16.72 -5.89
CA ALA A 117 -11.28 -18.02 -6.23
C ALA A 117 -10.21 -19.12 -6.39
N LEU A 118 -8.98 -18.77 -6.74
CA LEU A 118 -7.87 -19.72 -6.83
C LEU A 118 -7.26 -20.10 -5.48
N VAL A 119 -7.40 -19.23 -4.46
CA VAL A 119 -6.68 -19.38 -3.18
C VAL A 119 -7.61 -19.76 -2.03
N PHE A 120 -8.85 -19.30 -2.06
CA PHE A 120 -9.81 -19.46 -0.98
C PHE A 120 -10.81 -20.57 -1.26
N THR A 121 -11.37 -21.16 -0.19
CA THR A 121 -12.52 -22.05 -0.30
C THR A 121 -13.77 -21.28 -0.74
N ASP A 122 -14.78 -21.97 -1.26
CA ASP A 122 -16.06 -21.34 -1.67
C ASP A 122 -16.73 -20.57 -0.53
N GLU A 123 -16.62 -21.05 0.69
CA GLU A 123 -17.13 -20.36 1.88
C GLU A 123 -16.38 -19.05 2.13
N GLN A 124 -15.04 -19.09 2.06
CA GLN A 124 -14.19 -17.90 2.21
C GLN A 124 -14.42 -16.87 1.09
N VAL A 125 -14.62 -17.34 -0.14
CA VAL A 125 -14.94 -16.45 -1.28
C VAL A 125 -16.26 -15.71 -1.05
N ARG A 126 -17.28 -16.39 -0.48
CA ARG A 126 -18.57 -15.77 -0.14
C ARG A 126 -18.51 -14.87 1.09
N SER A 127 -17.50 -15.00 1.91
CA SER A 127 -17.31 -14.17 3.11
C SER A 127 -16.71 -12.79 2.77
N PRO A 128 -16.74 -11.82 3.72
CA PRO A 128 -16.05 -10.53 3.54
C PRO A 128 -14.52 -10.62 3.60
N LEU A 129 -13.92 -11.80 3.76
CA LEU A 129 -12.48 -12.00 3.85
C LEU A 129 -11.79 -11.51 2.58
N ALA A 130 -10.92 -10.51 2.72
CA ALA A 130 -10.19 -9.89 1.61
C ALA A 130 -11.10 -9.60 0.41
N ALA A 131 -12.32 -9.08 0.65
CA ALA A 131 -13.32 -8.85 -0.41
C ALA A 131 -12.83 -7.87 -1.48
N ARG A 132 -11.95 -6.94 -1.12
CA ARG A 132 -11.37 -5.92 -2.01
C ARG A 132 -9.86 -5.93 -1.92
N PRO A 133 -9.12 -5.56 -2.98
CA PRO A 133 -7.66 -5.40 -2.92
C PRO A 133 -7.19 -4.48 -1.79
N TYR A 134 -7.96 -3.46 -1.46
CA TYR A 134 -7.66 -2.50 -0.41
C TYR A 134 -7.61 -3.13 1.00
N ASP A 135 -8.29 -4.26 1.21
CA ASP A 135 -8.28 -4.97 2.48
C ASP A 135 -6.88 -5.50 2.83
N LEU A 136 -6.00 -5.70 1.83
CA LEU A 136 -4.58 -6.01 2.07
C LEU A 136 -3.85 -4.88 2.81
N ARG A 137 -4.19 -3.63 2.55
CA ARG A 137 -3.62 -2.50 3.28
C ARG A 137 -4.09 -2.50 4.73
N HIS A 138 -5.39 -2.77 4.97
CA HIS A 138 -5.90 -2.90 6.33
C HIS A 138 -5.19 -4.02 7.08
N ALA A 139 -5.02 -5.19 6.44
CA ALA A 139 -4.29 -6.31 7.01
C ALA A 139 -2.83 -5.97 7.32
N ALA A 140 -2.15 -5.22 6.45
CA ALA A 140 -0.77 -4.79 6.66
C ALA A 140 -0.63 -3.88 7.89
N LEU A 141 -1.45 -2.84 8.00
CA LEU A 141 -1.38 -1.90 9.11
C LEU A 141 -1.75 -2.58 10.44
N SER A 142 -2.77 -3.44 10.44
CA SER A 142 -3.13 -4.26 11.61
C SER A 142 -1.97 -5.17 12.03
N LEU A 143 -1.32 -5.83 11.07
CA LEU A 143 -0.16 -6.69 11.33
C LEU A 143 0.99 -5.90 11.98
N TRP A 144 1.32 -4.72 11.45
CA TRP A 144 2.40 -3.89 11.99
C TRP A 144 2.11 -3.43 13.41
N LEU A 145 0.88 -2.97 13.69
CA LEU A 145 0.45 -2.59 15.04
C LEU A 145 0.53 -3.79 16.00
N ASN A 146 0.04 -4.95 15.58
CA ASN A 146 0.08 -6.18 16.37
C ASN A 146 1.51 -6.71 16.58
N ALA A 147 2.43 -6.44 15.64
CA ALA A 147 3.85 -6.73 15.80
C ALA A 147 4.55 -5.76 16.78
N GLY A 148 3.86 -4.71 17.24
CA GLY A 148 4.38 -3.72 18.18
C GLY A 148 5.14 -2.57 17.52
N VAL A 149 4.97 -2.36 16.21
CA VAL A 149 5.49 -1.15 15.54
C VAL A 149 4.76 0.07 16.13
N PRO A 150 5.47 1.13 16.55
CA PRO A 150 4.84 2.32 17.10
C PRO A 150 3.76 2.91 16.18
N ALA A 151 2.62 3.28 16.74
CA ALA A 151 1.49 3.83 15.97
C ALA A 151 1.86 5.08 15.16
N THR A 152 2.79 5.89 15.67
CA THR A 152 3.35 7.06 14.97
C THR A 152 4.09 6.66 13.70
N GLU A 153 4.89 5.59 13.74
CA GLU A 153 5.62 5.07 12.58
C GLU A 153 4.66 4.45 11.55
N VAL A 154 3.67 3.66 12.01
CA VAL A 154 2.64 3.10 11.13
C VAL A 154 1.84 4.21 10.45
N ALA A 155 1.45 5.26 11.20
CA ALA A 155 0.72 6.42 10.67
C ALA A 155 1.55 7.15 9.61
N LYS A 156 2.85 7.39 9.87
CA LYS A 156 3.80 8.02 8.94
C LYS A 156 3.87 7.23 7.63
N ARG A 157 4.13 5.92 7.69
CA ARG A 157 4.22 5.04 6.51
C ARG A 157 2.92 4.98 5.73
N ALA A 158 1.79 4.88 6.43
CA ALA A 158 0.48 4.78 5.81
C ALA A 158 -0.07 6.12 5.28
N GLY A 159 0.52 7.27 5.67
CA GLY A 159 -0.02 8.58 5.35
C GLY A 159 -1.38 8.82 6.02
N HIS A 160 -1.51 8.43 7.28
CA HIS A 160 -2.63 8.70 8.18
C HIS A 160 -2.19 9.66 9.29
N SER A 161 -3.14 10.32 9.97
CA SER A 161 -2.87 10.82 11.31
C SER A 161 -2.92 9.66 12.32
N VAL A 162 -2.24 9.81 13.45
CA VAL A 162 -2.27 8.82 14.54
C VAL A 162 -3.71 8.64 15.06
N GLU A 163 -4.48 9.70 15.12
CA GLU A 163 -5.90 9.69 15.51
C GLU A 163 -6.75 8.80 14.57
N VAL A 164 -6.57 8.96 13.25
CA VAL A 164 -7.27 8.13 12.25
C VAL A 164 -6.85 6.67 12.41
N LEU A 165 -5.54 6.42 12.64
CA LEU A 165 -5.04 5.07 12.84
C LEU A 165 -5.68 4.41 14.07
N HIS A 166 -5.70 5.08 15.21
CA HIS A 166 -6.35 4.58 16.43
C HIS A 166 -7.84 4.31 16.21
N ARG A 167 -8.58 5.25 15.63
CA ARG A 167 -10.01 5.08 15.36
C ARG A 167 -10.33 3.88 14.47
N VAL A 168 -9.54 3.67 13.40
CA VAL A 168 -9.79 2.60 12.42
C VAL A 168 -9.31 1.24 12.90
N TYR A 169 -8.21 1.20 13.66
CA TYR A 169 -7.53 -0.04 14.04
C TYR A 169 -7.57 -0.34 15.55
N ALA A 170 -8.35 0.41 16.34
CA ALA A 170 -8.47 0.21 17.79
C ALA A 170 -8.75 -1.26 18.15
N LYS A 171 -9.71 -1.88 17.47
CA LYS A 171 -10.09 -3.29 17.70
C LYS A 171 -8.93 -4.29 17.43
N CYS A 172 -7.98 -3.93 16.57
CA CYS A 172 -6.82 -4.79 16.30
C CYS A 172 -5.75 -4.69 17.39
N MET A 173 -5.83 -3.66 18.24
CA MET A 173 -4.90 -3.42 19.35
C MET A 173 -5.43 -3.96 20.68
N GLU A 174 -6.69 -4.39 20.73
CA GLU A 174 -7.28 -5.01 21.90
C GLU A 174 -6.68 -6.41 22.16
N GLY A 175 -6.53 -6.81 23.42
CA GLY A 175 -5.99 -8.13 23.81
C GLY A 175 -4.46 -8.23 23.87
N GLN A 176 -3.73 -7.11 23.78
CA GLN A 176 -2.27 -7.10 23.87
C GLN A 176 -1.72 -6.87 25.30
N GLN A 177 -2.56 -6.96 26.33
CA GLN A 177 -2.18 -6.59 27.70
C GLN A 177 -0.99 -7.42 28.21
N GLU A 178 -0.99 -8.73 28.00
CA GLU A 178 0.13 -9.60 28.42
C GLU A 178 1.45 -9.25 27.73
N ARG A 179 1.41 -9.00 26.43
CA ARG A 179 2.59 -8.56 25.64
C ARG A 179 3.10 -7.19 26.10
N THR A 180 2.18 -6.28 26.43
CA THR A 180 2.52 -4.96 26.94
C THR A 180 3.14 -5.06 28.33
N ASN A 181 2.55 -5.86 29.22
CA ASN A 181 3.10 -6.12 30.55
C ASN A 181 4.50 -6.75 30.47
N GLY A 182 4.70 -7.72 29.55
CA GLY A 182 6.02 -8.31 29.34
C GLY A 182 7.08 -7.29 28.92
N LYS A 183 6.74 -6.36 28.01
CA LYS A 183 7.66 -5.27 27.61
C LYS A 183 7.97 -4.31 28.75
N ILE A 184 6.96 -3.99 29.59
CA ILE A 184 7.15 -3.13 30.75
C ILE A 184 8.08 -3.83 31.76
N SER A 185 7.83 -5.12 32.06
CA SER A 185 8.68 -5.89 32.97
C SER A 185 10.14 -5.93 32.48
N SER A 186 10.36 -6.26 31.20
CA SER A 186 11.71 -6.28 30.64
C SER A 186 12.41 -4.92 30.70
N ALA A 187 11.67 -3.81 30.54
CA ALA A 187 12.26 -2.48 30.64
C ALA A 187 12.52 -2.00 32.09
N LEU A 188 11.95 -2.70 33.08
CA LEU A 188 12.20 -2.42 34.51
C LEU A 188 13.34 -3.28 35.09
N ASP A 189 13.67 -4.38 34.40
CA ASP A 189 14.74 -5.32 34.80
C ASP A 189 16.13 -4.91 34.26
N ASP A 190 16.19 -3.91 33.33
CA ASP A 190 17.41 -3.28 32.80
C ASP A 190 17.84 -2.08 33.67
#